data_4ad7dfc963bed0969918551f20c3a8c9
#
_entry.id   4ad7dfc963bed0969918551f20c3a8c9
#
_cell.length_a   1.000
_cell.length_b   1.000
_cell.length_c   1.000
_cell.angle_alpha   90.00
_cell.angle_beta   90.00
_cell.angle_gamma   90.00
#
_symmetry.space_group_name_H-M   'P 1'
#
loop_
_entity.id
_entity.type
_entity.pdbx_description
1 polymer ?
#
loop_
_entity_poly.entity_id
_entity_poly.type
_entity_poly.pdbx_seq_one_letter_code
_entity_poly.pdbx_strand_id
1 'polypeptide(L)'
;YQSMALILALGFYDRPFLLNIPGEESPKVKHYYNEPHPYFRQKIVVIGAANSAVDVALETWRKGAEVTMIIREPSLRESVKYWVKPDIENRIKEGSIKVYFDSDVKIIRETSVEVQTPQGIINLENDFVLAMTGYEPPFDFLRSMGIEFNKDEYQTPVYNEQNMETN
;
A
#
# COMPACT_ATOMS: atom_id res chain seq x y z
N TYR A 1 26.97 13.76 23.38
CA TYR A 1 27.86 12.71 22.86
C TYR A 1 28.64 13.25 21.67
N GLN A 2 29.90 12.84 21.51
CA GLN A 2 30.71 13.11 20.31
C GLN A 2 31.04 11.77 19.66
N SER A 3 30.86 11.68 18.33
CA SER A 3 31.20 10.49 17.54
C SER A 3 31.93 10.93 16.27
N MET A 4 32.76 10.05 15.72
CA MET A 4 33.46 10.27 14.44
C MET A 4 32.58 9.91 13.24
N ALA A 5 31.58 9.05 13.45
CA ALA A 5 30.63 8.63 12.43
C ALA A 5 29.28 8.31 13.07
N LEU A 6 28.21 8.45 12.30
CA LEU A 6 26.83 8.11 12.67
C LEU A 6 26.24 7.19 11.60
N ILE A 7 25.70 6.05 12.02
CA ILE A 7 24.97 5.14 11.13
C ILE A 7 23.47 5.35 11.36
N LEU A 8 22.75 5.74 10.31
CA LEU A 8 21.30 5.89 10.34
C LEU A 8 20.64 4.62 9.79
N ALA A 9 19.90 3.91 10.63
CA ALA A 9 19.16 2.70 10.28
C ALA A 9 17.68 2.88 10.59
N LEU A 10 17.05 3.88 9.99
CA LEU A 10 15.71 4.36 10.34
C LEU A 10 14.59 3.48 9.81
N GLY A 11 14.84 2.68 8.77
CA GLY A 11 13.77 2.01 8.02
C GLY A 11 12.85 3.02 7.32
N PHE A 12 11.68 2.55 6.87
CA PHE A 12 10.68 3.39 6.19
C PHE A 12 9.24 2.97 6.50
N TYR A 13 9.03 2.07 7.47
CA TYR A 13 7.73 1.48 7.78
C TYR A 13 6.80 2.42 8.57
N ASP A 14 7.34 3.50 9.14
CA ASP A 14 6.58 4.42 9.99
C ASP A 14 5.75 5.45 9.21
N ARG A 15 5.99 5.59 7.91
CA ARG A 15 5.31 6.57 7.05
C ARG A 15 4.61 5.87 5.90
N PRO A 16 3.29 5.65 5.95
CA PRO A 16 2.54 5.11 4.84
C PRO A 16 2.50 6.12 3.69
N PHE A 17 2.56 5.61 2.47
CA PHE A 17 2.34 6.43 1.28
C PHE A 17 0.84 6.75 1.19
N LEU A 18 0.49 8.01 1.44
CA LEU A 18 -0.90 8.45 1.46
C LEU A 18 -1.49 8.55 0.05
N LEU A 19 -2.78 8.28 -0.07
CA LEU A 19 -3.54 8.44 -1.30
C LEU A 19 -3.83 9.91 -1.61
N ASN A 20 -3.86 10.75 -0.57
CA ASN A 20 -4.20 12.18 -0.64
C ASN A 20 -5.57 12.44 -1.28
N ILE A 21 -6.56 11.66 -0.89
CA ILE A 21 -7.95 11.76 -1.37
C ILE A 21 -8.92 12.07 -0.23
N PRO A 22 -10.08 12.70 -0.52
CA PRO A 22 -11.10 12.96 0.49
C PRO A 22 -11.55 11.69 1.22
N GLY A 23 -11.56 11.73 2.54
CA GLY A 23 -11.99 10.64 3.42
C GLY A 23 -10.91 9.63 3.77
N GLU A 24 -9.67 9.82 3.35
CA GLU A 24 -8.55 8.93 3.72
C GLU A 24 -8.29 8.93 5.23
N GLU A 25 -8.57 10.04 5.91
CA GLU A 25 -8.44 10.19 7.37
C GLU A 25 -9.53 9.46 8.17
N SER A 26 -10.50 8.85 7.50
CA SER A 26 -11.58 8.11 8.15
C SER A 26 -11.05 6.95 9.00
N PRO A 27 -11.64 6.70 10.20
CA PRO A 27 -11.24 5.58 11.07
C PRO A 27 -11.33 4.20 10.42
N LYS A 28 -12.14 4.04 9.37
CA LYS A 28 -12.25 2.79 8.61
C LYS A 28 -11.07 2.53 7.66
N VAL A 29 -10.23 3.55 7.39
CA VAL A 29 -9.04 3.41 6.55
C VAL A 29 -7.87 2.96 7.42
N LYS A 30 -7.18 1.93 6.96
CA LYS A 30 -6.00 1.38 7.63
C LYS A 30 -4.83 1.30 6.64
N HIS A 31 -3.71 1.89 7.00
CA HIS A 31 -2.44 1.80 6.27
C HIS A 31 -1.55 0.68 6.80
N TYR A 32 -1.91 0.13 7.97
CA TYR A 32 -1.22 -0.99 8.60
C TYR A 32 -2.21 -2.12 8.82
N TYR A 33 -1.75 -3.33 8.59
CA TYR A 33 -2.51 -4.55 8.81
C TYR A 33 -1.82 -5.41 9.87
N ASN A 34 -2.57 -5.86 10.85
CA ASN A 34 -2.05 -6.70 11.93
C ASN A 34 -2.65 -8.11 11.90
N GLU A 35 -3.97 -8.21 11.81
CA GLU A 35 -4.68 -9.47 11.89
C GLU A 35 -6.04 -9.43 11.16
N PRO A 36 -6.58 -10.58 10.72
CA PRO A 36 -7.82 -10.64 9.94
C PRO A 36 -9.11 -10.58 10.76
N HIS A 37 -9.08 -10.83 12.08
CA HIS A 37 -10.27 -10.97 12.92
C HIS A 37 -11.26 -9.79 12.84
N PRO A 38 -10.81 -8.52 12.87
CA PRO A 38 -11.72 -7.37 12.79
C PRO A 38 -12.53 -7.32 11.50
N TYR A 39 -12.09 -8.03 10.46
CA TYR A 39 -12.69 -7.99 9.12
C TYR A 39 -13.61 -9.18 8.81
N PHE A 40 -13.84 -10.07 9.79
CA PHE A 40 -14.73 -11.22 9.61
C PHE A 40 -16.15 -10.78 9.22
N ARG A 41 -16.66 -11.30 8.11
CA ARG A 41 -17.97 -10.94 7.51
C ARG A 41 -18.12 -9.46 7.15
N GLN A 42 -17.02 -8.72 7.02
CA GLN A 42 -17.03 -7.33 6.59
C GLN A 42 -16.75 -7.25 5.08
N LYS A 43 -17.29 -6.20 4.45
CA LYS A 43 -16.94 -5.81 3.08
C LYS A 43 -15.70 -4.94 3.14
N ILE A 44 -14.59 -5.41 2.60
CA ILE A 44 -13.33 -4.67 2.61
C ILE A 44 -12.86 -4.32 1.21
N VAL A 45 -12.32 -3.12 1.07
CA VAL A 45 -11.61 -2.68 -0.11
C VAL A 45 -10.12 -2.67 0.20
N VAL A 46 -9.33 -3.42 -0.57
CA VAL A 46 -7.87 -3.44 -0.48
C VAL A 46 -7.29 -2.66 -1.66
N ILE A 47 -6.50 -1.63 -1.38
CA ILE A 47 -5.86 -0.78 -2.39
C ILE A 47 -4.38 -1.16 -2.50
N GLY A 48 -3.95 -1.58 -3.68
CA GLY A 48 -2.56 -1.94 -3.96
C GLY A 48 -2.40 -3.21 -4.78
N ALA A 49 -1.22 -3.39 -5.39
CA ALA A 49 -0.91 -4.46 -6.33
C ALA A 49 0.31 -5.33 -5.94
N ALA A 50 0.98 -5.01 -4.83
CA ALA A 50 2.20 -5.66 -4.37
C ALA A 50 1.95 -6.68 -3.25
N ASN A 51 3.03 -7.24 -2.69
CA ASN A 51 2.96 -8.32 -1.70
C ASN A 51 2.00 -8.03 -0.54
N SER A 52 2.10 -6.87 0.10
CA SER A 52 1.26 -6.52 1.26
C SER A 52 -0.23 -6.54 0.91
N ALA A 53 -0.62 -5.98 -0.25
CA ALA A 53 -2.01 -5.99 -0.69
C ALA A 53 -2.52 -7.41 -0.96
N VAL A 54 -1.70 -8.24 -1.60
CA VAL A 54 -2.03 -9.63 -1.92
C VAL A 54 -2.13 -10.47 -0.65
N ASP A 55 -1.16 -10.37 0.26
CA ASP A 55 -1.15 -11.10 1.53
C ASP A 55 -2.40 -10.73 2.35
N VAL A 56 -2.72 -9.44 2.48
CA VAL A 56 -3.91 -8.94 3.21
C VAL A 56 -5.21 -9.42 2.57
N ALA A 57 -5.33 -9.34 1.24
CA ALA A 57 -6.52 -9.78 0.53
C ALA A 57 -6.79 -11.28 0.73
N LEU A 58 -5.76 -12.11 0.59
CA LEU A 58 -5.88 -13.55 0.79
C LEU A 58 -6.19 -13.91 2.24
N GLU A 59 -5.51 -13.27 3.20
CA GLU A 59 -5.66 -13.60 4.61
C GLU A 59 -7.07 -13.22 5.11
N THR A 60 -7.55 -12.02 4.79
CA THR A 60 -8.87 -11.57 5.20
C THR A 60 -9.98 -12.37 4.51
N TRP A 61 -9.83 -12.68 3.21
CA TRP A 61 -10.75 -13.56 2.50
C TRP A 61 -10.83 -14.96 3.14
N ARG A 62 -9.70 -15.59 3.44
CA ARG A 62 -9.66 -16.91 4.11
C ARG A 62 -10.37 -16.91 5.46
N LYS A 63 -10.46 -15.75 6.11
CA LYS A 63 -11.16 -15.57 7.38
C LYS A 63 -12.60 -15.08 7.22
N GLY A 64 -13.11 -15.03 6.00
CA GLY A 64 -14.53 -14.81 5.70
C GLY A 64 -14.93 -13.35 5.46
N ALA A 65 -13.99 -12.47 5.14
CA ALA A 65 -14.28 -11.15 4.61
C ALA A 65 -14.73 -11.22 3.13
N GLU A 66 -15.60 -10.30 2.71
CA GLU A 66 -15.87 -10.03 1.29
C GLU A 66 -14.86 -9.03 0.76
N VAL A 67 -13.93 -9.49 -0.07
CA VAL A 67 -12.75 -8.71 -0.50
C VAL A 67 -12.93 -8.17 -1.91
N THR A 68 -12.67 -6.88 -2.09
CA THR A 68 -12.54 -6.23 -3.40
C THR A 68 -11.19 -5.51 -3.46
N MET A 69 -10.36 -5.83 -4.46
CA MET A 69 -9.09 -5.14 -4.70
C MET A 69 -9.25 -4.04 -5.74
N ILE A 70 -8.61 -2.89 -5.50
CA ILE A 70 -8.50 -1.78 -6.44
C ILE A 70 -7.02 -1.58 -6.78
N ILE A 71 -6.70 -1.67 -8.06
CA ILE A 71 -5.33 -1.71 -8.56
C ILE A 71 -5.19 -0.71 -9.71
N ARG A 72 -4.26 0.23 -9.60
CA ARG A 72 -4.00 1.25 -10.65
C ARG A 72 -3.34 0.67 -11.88
N GLU A 73 -2.55 -0.36 -11.69
CA GLU A 73 -1.86 -1.07 -12.76
C GLU A 73 -2.81 -2.03 -13.50
N PRO A 74 -2.50 -2.44 -14.73
CA PRO A 74 -3.32 -3.41 -15.50
C PRO A 74 -3.22 -4.84 -14.97
N SER A 75 -2.34 -5.09 -14.01
CA SER A 75 -2.12 -6.42 -13.41
C SER A 75 -1.52 -6.30 -12.02
N LEU A 76 -1.45 -7.43 -11.32
CA LEU A 76 -0.62 -7.56 -10.12
C LEU A 76 0.86 -7.33 -10.48
N ARG A 77 1.62 -6.71 -9.55
CA ARG A 77 3.05 -6.47 -9.77
C ARG A 77 3.83 -7.77 -9.90
N GLU A 78 4.87 -7.77 -10.72
CA GLU A 78 5.78 -8.92 -10.88
C GLU A 78 6.52 -9.28 -9.58
N SER A 79 6.71 -8.31 -8.69
CA SER A 79 7.32 -8.49 -7.37
C SER A 79 6.47 -9.30 -6.39
N VAL A 80 5.23 -9.67 -6.74
CA VAL A 80 4.41 -10.58 -5.92
C VAL A 80 5.10 -11.94 -5.86
N LYS A 81 5.27 -12.43 -4.63
CA LYS A 81 5.96 -13.70 -4.33
C LYS A 81 5.42 -14.83 -5.20
N TYR A 82 6.29 -15.55 -5.91
CA TYR A 82 5.92 -16.57 -6.88
C TYR A 82 5.08 -17.72 -6.29
N TRP A 83 5.21 -17.97 -4.99
CA TRP A 83 4.43 -19.00 -4.28
C TRP A 83 3.05 -18.52 -3.81
N VAL A 84 2.80 -17.21 -3.77
CA VAL A 84 1.52 -16.60 -3.39
C VAL A 84 0.71 -16.21 -4.62
N LYS A 85 1.38 -15.81 -5.69
CA LYS A 85 0.77 -15.32 -6.93
C LYS A 85 -0.28 -16.27 -7.53
N PRO A 86 -0.04 -17.59 -7.63
CA PRO A 86 -1.05 -18.51 -8.17
C PRO A 86 -2.33 -18.57 -7.32
N ASP A 87 -2.24 -18.41 -6.00
CA ASP A 87 -3.42 -18.44 -5.13
C ASP A 87 -4.31 -17.21 -5.35
N ILE A 88 -3.74 -16.01 -5.33
CA ILE A 88 -4.52 -14.80 -5.58
C ILE A 88 -5.13 -14.78 -6.98
N GLU A 89 -4.38 -15.22 -8.02
CA GLU A 89 -4.88 -15.30 -9.39
C GLU A 89 -6.06 -16.28 -9.49
N ASN A 90 -6.00 -17.42 -8.80
CA ASN A 90 -7.11 -18.36 -8.75
C ASN A 90 -8.34 -17.77 -8.04
N ARG A 91 -8.16 -17.06 -6.90
CA ARG A 91 -9.27 -16.40 -6.19
C ARG A 91 -9.94 -15.32 -7.03
N ILE A 92 -9.16 -14.59 -7.80
CA ILE A 92 -9.67 -13.60 -8.75
C ILE A 92 -10.44 -14.28 -9.89
N LYS A 93 -9.85 -15.30 -10.50
CA LYS A 93 -10.45 -16.03 -11.62
C LYS A 93 -11.79 -16.69 -11.27
N GLU A 94 -11.92 -17.25 -10.10
CA GLU A 94 -13.16 -17.87 -9.62
C GLU A 94 -14.17 -16.88 -9.05
N GLY A 95 -13.79 -15.59 -8.90
CA GLY A 95 -14.63 -14.53 -8.40
C GLY A 95 -14.78 -14.48 -6.87
N SER A 96 -13.97 -15.26 -6.13
CA SER A 96 -13.94 -15.23 -4.66
C SER A 96 -13.35 -13.93 -4.12
N ILE A 97 -12.41 -13.32 -4.83
CA ILE A 97 -11.90 -11.97 -4.61
C ILE A 97 -12.18 -11.17 -5.87
N LYS A 98 -12.92 -10.07 -5.73
CA LYS A 98 -13.18 -9.15 -6.84
C LYS A 98 -11.97 -8.26 -7.07
N VAL A 99 -11.70 -7.89 -8.32
CA VAL A 99 -10.62 -6.97 -8.65
C VAL A 99 -11.05 -5.98 -9.73
N TYR A 100 -10.63 -4.73 -9.55
CA TYR A 100 -10.70 -3.69 -10.58
C TYR A 100 -9.28 -3.23 -10.90
N PHE A 101 -8.79 -3.62 -12.07
CA PHE A 101 -7.52 -3.14 -12.62
C PHE A 101 -7.72 -1.80 -13.32
N ASP A 102 -6.60 -1.09 -13.60
CA ASP A 102 -6.62 0.24 -14.21
C ASP A 102 -7.60 1.20 -13.50
N SER A 103 -7.67 1.09 -12.17
CA SER A 103 -8.71 1.74 -11.37
C SER A 103 -8.14 2.44 -10.14
N ASP A 104 -8.68 3.63 -9.84
CA ASP A 104 -8.27 4.47 -8.73
C ASP A 104 -9.43 4.80 -7.80
N VAL A 105 -9.20 4.74 -6.50
CA VAL A 105 -10.13 5.29 -5.50
C VAL A 105 -10.03 6.82 -5.54
N LYS A 106 -11.16 7.50 -5.66
CA LYS A 106 -11.24 8.96 -5.72
C LYS A 106 -11.78 9.58 -4.43
N ILE A 107 -12.75 8.95 -3.79
CA ILE A 107 -13.36 9.45 -2.55
C ILE A 107 -13.66 8.26 -1.65
N ILE A 108 -13.36 8.40 -0.36
CA ILE A 108 -13.78 7.45 0.67
C ILE A 108 -14.91 8.09 1.48
N ARG A 109 -16.11 7.47 1.46
CA ARG A 109 -17.28 7.90 2.21
C ARG A 109 -17.49 7.00 3.43
N GLU A 110 -18.42 7.33 4.29
CA GLU A 110 -18.70 6.56 5.50
C GLU A 110 -18.97 5.06 5.23
N THR A 111 -19.80 4.75 4.22
CA THR A 111 -20.23 3.37 3.92
C THR A 111 -19.81 2.89 2.52
N SER A 112 -19.08 3.69 1.76
CA SER A 112 -18.69 3.35 0.38
C SER A 112 -17.38 4.00 -0.03
N VAL A 113 -16.83 3.54 -1.15
CA VAL A 113 -15.75 4.20 -1.88
C VAL A 113 -16.19 4.47 -3.31
N GLU A 114 -15.82 5.64 -3.83
CA GLU A 114 -15.99 6.01 -5.23
C GLU A 114 -14.71 5.65 -5.98
N VAL A 115 -14.84 4.85 -7.03
CA VAL A 115 -13.73 4.33 -7.80
C VAL A 115 -13.88 4.73 -9.25
N GLN A 116 -12.84 5.35 -9.81
CA GLN A 116 -12.71 5.56 -11.24
C GLN A 116 -12.18 4.27 -11.89
N THR A 117 -12.95 3.70 -12.78
CA THR A 117 -12.56 2.54 -13.59
C THR A 117 -12.48 2.92 -15.07
N PRO A 118 -11.93 2.08 -15.96
CA PRO A 118 -11.97 2.30 -17.41
C PRO A 118 -13.37 2.43 -17.99
N GLN A 119 -14.38 1.85 -17.33
CA GLN A 119 -15.79 1.88 -17.74
C GLN A 119 -16.57 3.07 -17.15
N GLY A 120 -15.94 3.85 -16.28
CA GLY A 120 -16.56 5.00 -15.60
C GLY A 120 -16.46 4.92 -14.08
N ILE A 121 -17.17 5.80 -13.42
CA ILE A 121 -17.18 5.89 -11.96
C ILE A 121 -18.18 4.88 -11.40
N ILE A 122 -17.74 4.13 -10.40
CA ILE A 122 -18.57 3.20 -9.63
C ILE A 122 -18.51 3.51 -8.14
N ASN A 123 -19.53 3.12 -7.40
CA ASN A 123 -19.55 3.19 -5.94
C ASN A 123 -19.59 1.77 -5.38
N LEU A 124 -18.64 1.45 -4.51
CA LEU A 124 -18.53 0.16 -3.84
C LEU A 124 -18.85 0.35 -2.36
N GLU A 125 -19.87 -0.35 -1.88
CA GLU A 125 -20.16 -0.44 -0.45
C GLU A 125 -19.01 -1.13 0.27
N ASN A 126 -18.59 -0.59 1.41
CA ASN A 126 -17.55 -1.18 2.21
C ASN A 126 -17.60 -0.73 3.67
N ASP A 127 -17.12 -1.60 4.56
CA ASP A 127 -16.96 -1.36 5.98
C ASP A 127 -15.55 -0.86 6.31
N PHE A 128 -14.53 -1.36 5.59
CA PHE A 128 -13.13 -0.97 5.77
C PHE A 128 -12.41 -0.75 4.44
N VAL A 129 -11.38 0.09 4.50
CA VAL A 129 -10.41 0.29 3.42
C VAL A 129 -9.02 -0.05 3.96
N LEU A 130 -8.34 -0.99 3.34
CA LEU A 130 -6.97 -1.37 3.65
C LEU A 130 -6.05 -0.81 2.56
N ALA A 131 -5.46 0.35 2.83
CA ALA A 131 -4.61 1.08 1.88
C ALA A 131 -3.18 0.54 1.96
N MET A 132 -2.91 -0.54 1.21
CA MET A 132 -1.60 -1.22 1.14
C MET A 132 -0.74 -0.60 0.05
N THR A 133 -0.57 0.71 0.11
CA THR A 133 0.07 1.56 -0.90
C THR A 133 1.59 1.61 -0.80
N GLY A 134 2.14 1.00 0.26
CA GLY A 134 3.56 1.04 0.59
C GLY A 134 3.91 2.14 1.57
N TYR A 135 5.20 2.40 1.70
CA TYR A 135 5.76 3.32 2.70
C TYR A 135 6.84 4.18 2.07
N GLU A 136 7.11 5.33 2.67
CA GLU A 136 8.18 6.23 2.26
C GLU A 136 9.21 6.47 3.37
N PRO A 137 10.50 6.65 3.04
CA PRO A 137 11.50 7.05 4.00
C PRO A 137 11.18 8.42 4.63
N PRO A 138 11.66 8.71 5.85
CA PRO A 138 11.47 10.01 6.49
C PRO A 138 12.39 11.08 5.88
N PHE A 139 12.18 11.43 4.62
CA PHE A 139 13.03 12.33 3.85
C PHE A 139 13.28 13.68 4.53
N ASP A 140 12.24 14.26 5.17
CA ASP A 140 12.37 15.55 5.85
C ASP A 140 13.35 15.47 7.03
N PHE A 141 13.27 14.38 7.80
CA PHE A 141 14.22 14.12 8.88
C PHE A 141 15.64 13.95 8.33
N LEU A 142 15.81 13.14 7.28
CA LEU A 142 17.12 12.91 6.66
C LEU A 142 17.72 14.22 6.12
N ARG A 143 16.92 15.07 5.47
CA ARG A 143 17.35 16.41 5.03
C ARG A 143 17.72 17.31 6.20
N SER A 144 16.99 17.24 7.32
CA SER A 144 17.31 18.00 8.51
C SER A 144 18.65 17.60 9.14
N MET A 145 19.10 16.37 8.87
CA MET A 145 20.44 15.86 9.26
C MET A 145 21.55 16.26 8.27
N GLY A 146 21.20 16.97 7.20
CA GLY A 146 22.14 17.43 6.18
C GLY A 146 22.34 16.46 5.02
N ILE A 147 21.60 15.36 4.94
CA ILE A 147 21.73 14.39 3.85
C ILE A 147 21.17 14.99 2.56
N GLU A 148 21.98 15.01 1.51
CA GLU A 148 21.60 15.41 0.17
C GLU A 148 21.05 14.23 -0.63
N PHE A 149 20.10 14.53 -1.54
CA PHE A 149 19.44 13.55 -2.37
C PHE A 149 19.55 13.90 -3.86
N ASN A 150 19.72 12.88 -4.68
CA ASN A 150 19.65 12.99 -6.12
C ASN A 150 18.22 13.40 -6.56
N LYS A 151 18.13 14.06 -7.71
CA LYS A 151 16.84 14.42 -8.33
C LYS A 151 16.29 13.29 -9.20
N ASP A 152 16.44 12.06 -8.71
CA ASP A 152 15.86 10.87 -9.34
C ASP A 152 14.45 10.57 -8.77
N GLU A 153 13.75 9.63 -9.38
CA GLU A 153 12.41 9.20 -8.96
C GLU A 153 12.37 8.68 -7.51
N TYR A 154 13.48 8.09 -7.05
CA TYR A 154 13.56 7.44 -5.73
C TYR A 154 14.15 8.34 -4.65
N GLN A 155 14.59 9.55 -5.00
CA GLN A 155 15.31 10.44 -4.10
C GLN A 155 16.49 9.70 -3.41
N THR A 156 17.32 9.05 -4.23
CA THR A 156 18.49 8.29 -3.73
C THR A 156 19.44 9.24 -3.01
N PRO A 157 19.92 8.93 -1.79
CA PRO A 157 20.92 9.75 -1.11
C PRO A 157 22.17 9.92 -1.99
N VAL A 158 22.77 11.09 -1.94
CA VAL A 158 24.11 11.30 -2.50
C VAL A 158 25.10 10.59 -1.56
N TYR A 159 25.88 9.66 -2.06
CA TYR A 159 26.82 8.89 -1.27
C TYR A 159 28.06 8.49 -2.07
N ASN A 160 29.13 8.19 -1.36
CA ASN A 160 30.35 7.66 -1.94
C ASN A 160 30.22 6.14 -2.10
N GLU A 161 30.34 5.64 -3.34
CA GLU A 161 30.15 4.21 -3.65
C GLU A 161 31.21 3.29 -3.01
N GLN A 162 32.39 3.82 -2.60
CA GLN A 162 33.44 3.01 -2.03
C GLN A 162 33.27 2.72 -0.54
N ASN A 163 32.74 3.69 0.21
CA ASN A 163 32.60 3.58 1.66
C ASN A 163 31.14 3.79 2.17
N MET A 164 30.21 4.06 1.26
CA MET A 164 28.78 4.28 1.54
C MET A 164 28.48 5.49 2.45
N GLU A 165 29.45 6.40 2.59
CA GLU A 165 29.23 7.64 3.34
C GLU A 165 28.43 8.64 2.50
N THR A 166 27.46 9.27 3.15
CA THR A 166 26.75 10.46 2.62
C THR A 166 27.59 11.72 2.87
N ASN A 167 27.16 12.86 2.30
CA ASN A 167 27.80 14.16 2.54
C ASN A 167 27.71 14.61 4.00
#